data_efcada690535d006f640b2d539404abd
#
_entry.id   efcada690535d006f640b2d539404abd
#
_cell.length_a   1.000
_cell.length_b   1.000
_cell.length_c   1.000
_cell.angle_alpha   90.00
_cell.angle_beta   90.00
_cell.angle_gamma   90.00
#
_symmetry.space_group_name_H-M   'P 1'
#
loop_
_entity.id
_entity.type
_entity.pdbx_description
1 polymer ?
#
loop_
_entity_poly.entity_id
_entity_poly.type
_entity_poly.pdbx_seq_one_letter_code
_entity_poly.pdbx_strand_id
1 'polypeptide(L)'
;GSILKKKDIVFFESTVFPGVTENFCAKILEKKSKLRFNSDFHIGYSPERINPGDKNHSVDKIYKIVSTNNRSTMKIAKKVYSCISKKLIFTFNIKEAESAKVIENIQRDLNIGLMNEIYKVCHKSSINFKNVIKLASTKWNFLKFNPGLVGGHCLPVDPYYLSYYAKKMKF
;
A
#
# COMPACT_ATOMS: atom_id res chain seq x y z
N GLY A 1 21.32 2.27 9.56
CA GLY A 1 22.55 1.90 8.83
C GLY A 1 23.75 1.68 9.73
N SER A 2 23.97 2.52 10.75
CA SER A 2 25.17 2.44 11.63
C SER A 2 25.27 1.12 12.44
N ILE A 3 24.16 0.47 12.72
CA ILE A 3 24.11 -0.78 13.48
C ILE A 3 23.96 -2.04 12.60
N LEU A 4 23.87 -1.83 11.26
CA LEU A 4 23.65 -2.93 10.31
C LEU A 4 24.89 -3.82 10.24
N LYS A 5 24.64 -5.13 10.24
CA LYS A 5 25.68 -6.18 10.17
C LYS A 5 25.54 -7.00 8.90
N LYS A 6 26.59 -7.73 8.54
CA LYS A 6 26.53 -8.70 7.44
C LYS A 6 25.47 -9.76 7.74
N LYS A 7 24.71 -10.10 6.67
CA LYS A 7 23.57 -11.03 6.67
C LYS A 7 22.28 -10.50 7.32
N ASP A 8 22.26 -9.25 7.76
CA ASP A 8 21.00 -8.64 8.22
C ASP A 8 20.01 -8.48 7.07
N ILE A 9 18.74 -8.52 7.45
CA ILE A 9 17.61 -8.24 6.55
C ILE A 9 16.81 -7.07 7.13
N VAL A 10 16.59 -6.04 6.33
CA VAL A 10 15.81 -4.86 6.72
C VAL A 10 14.50 -4.86 5.97
N PHE A 11 13.39 -4.93 6.69
CA PHE A 11 12.05 -4.76 6.11
C PHE A 11 11.55 -3.34 6.30
N PHE A 12 11.04 -2.76 5.23
CA PHE A 12 10.32 -1.49 5.25
C PHE A 12 8.82 -1.77 5.19
N GLU A 13 8.03 -1.09 6.02
CA GLU A 13 6.59 -1.28 6.11
C GLU A 13 5.79 0.01 5.84
N SER A 14 6.48 1.16 5.83
CA SER A 14 5.87 2.45 5.53
C SER A 14 5.45 2.56 4.06
N THR A 15 4.34 3.26 3.80
CA THR A 15 3.89 3.54 2.43
C THR A 15 4.91 4.43 1.71
N VAL A 16 5.28 4.04 0.50
CA VAL A 16 6.23 4.74 -0.35
C VAL A 16 5.82 4.63 -1.82
N PHE A 17 6.34 5.51 -2.69
CA PHE A 17 6.16 5.32 -4.13
C PHE A 17 7.06 4.18 -4.66
N PRO A 18 6.71 3.56 -5.80
CA PRO A 18 7.45 2.41 -6.33
C PRO A 18 8.94 2.67 -6.53
N GLY A 19 9.76 1.78 -6.00
CA GLY A 19 11.21 1.81 -6.12
C GLY A 19 11.95 2.55 -4.99
N VAL A 20 11.27 3.10 -4.01
CA VAL A 20 11.91 3.80 -2.88
C VAL A 20 12.78 2.85 -2.07
N THR A 21 12.26 1.68 -1.73
CA THR A 21 12.97 0.71 -0.89
C THR A 21 14.32 0.33 -1.50
N GLU A 22 14.37 0.02 -2.79
CA GLU A 22 15.61 -0.40 -3.45
C GLU A 22 16.49 0.78 -3.88
N ASN A 23 15.89 1.83 -4.49
CA ASN A 23 16.65 2.90 -5.14
C ASN A 23 17.09 4.01 -4.17
N PHE A 24 16.43 4.13 -3.01
CA PHE A 24 16.70 5.19 -2.04
C PHE A 24 17.12 4.61 -0.69
N CYS A 25 16.28 3.77 -0.07
CA CYS A 25 16.55 3.26 1.27
C CYS A 25 17.80 2.37 1.31
N ALA A 26 17.95 1.44 0.34
CA ALA A 26 19.12 0.58 0.26
C ALA A 26 20.41 1.40 0.13
N LYS A 27 20.43 2.44 -0.69
CA LYS A 27 21.61 3.32 -0.86
C LYS A 27 21.99 4.06 0.42
N ILE A 28 20.99 4.49 1.20
CA ILE A 28 21.26 5.12 2.51
C ILE A 28 21.88 4.10 3.47
N LEU A 29 21.33 2.87 3.49
CA LEU A 29 21.88 1.80 4.30
C LEU A 29 23.32 1.47 3.90
N GLU A 30 23.62 1.33 2.62
CA GLU A 30 24.98 1.12 2.11
C GLU A 30 25.94 2.24 2.55
N LYS A 31 25.55 3.49 2.32
CA LYS A 31 26.37 4.66 2.68
C LYS A 31 26.71 4.70 4.17
N LYS A 32 25.74 4.36 5.02
CA LYS A 32 25.92 4.44 6.48
C LYS A 32 26.62 3.22 7.07
N SER A 33 26.34 2.03 6.57
CA SER A 33 26.93 0.79 7.09
C SER A 33 28.26 0.43 6.47
N LYS A 34 28.57 0.96 5.28
CA LYS A 34 29.69 0.54 4.42
C LYS A 34 29.56 -0.91 3.91
N LEU A 35 28.39 -1.53 4.05
CA LEU A 35 28.05 -2.84 3.53
C LEU A 35 27.39 -2.71 2.15
N ARG A 36 27.47 -3.76 1.34
CA ARG A 36 26.90 -3.80 -0.02
C ARG A 36 25.53 -4.47 -0.01
N PHE A 37 24.56 -3.77 -0.57
CA PHE A 37 23.22 -4.31 -0.78
C PHE A 37 23.27 -5.54 -1.69
N ASN A 38 22.41 -6.52 -1.42
CA ASN A 38 22.32 -7.83 -2.08
C ASN A 38 23.53 -8.78 -1.87
N SER A 39 24.62 -8.30 -1.32
CA SER A 39 25.82 -9.09 -1.03
C SER A 39 26.00 -9.27 0.49
N ASP A 40 26.12 -8.17 1.21
CA ASP A 40 26.39 -8.19 2.64
C ASP A 40 25.10 -8.12 3.47
N PHE A 41 24.06 -7.45 2.98
CA PHE A 41 22.74 -7.38 3.61
C PHE A 41 21.63 -7.42 2.57
N HIS A 42 20.41 -7.69 3.00
CA HIS A 42 19.23 -7.77 2.15
C HIS A 42 18.13 -6.85 2.65
N ILE A 43 17.18 -6.54 1.77
CA ILE A 43 15.99 -5.76 2.10
C ILE A 43 14.72 -6.47 1.66
N GLY A 44 13.62 -6.10 2.29
CA GLY A 44 12.28 -6.48 1.90
C GLY A 44 11.30 -5.35 2.14
N TYR A 45 10.11 -5.53 1.65
CA TYR A 45 9.00 -4.61 1.84
C TYR A 45 7.73 -5.37 2.17
N SER A 46 7.00 -4.90 3.17
CA SER A 46 5.75 -5.51 3.60
C SER A 46 4.79 -4.41 4.07
N PRO A 47 3.91 -3.89 3.20
CA PRO A 47 3.07 -2.76 3.56
C PRO A 47 2.14 -3.05 4.71
N GLU A 48 1.92 -2.04 5.56
CA GLU A 48 0.86 -2.09 6.56
C GLU A 48 -0.50 -1.83 5.92
N ARG A 49 -1.46 -2.71 6.20
CA ARG A 49 -2.81 -2.71 5.61
C ARG A 49 -3.91 -2.69 6.67
N ILE A 50 -3.56 -2.57 7.96
CA ILE A 50 -4.53 -2.49 9.05
C ILE A 50 -5.18 -1.10 9.06
N ASN A 51 -6.49 -1.08 9.26
CA ASN A 51 -7.21 0.15 9.57
C ASN A 51 -7.30 0.28 11.09
N PRO A 52 -6.73 1.32 11.70
CA PRO A 52 -6.84 1.54 13.14
C PRO A 52 -8.31 1.56 13.58
N GLY A 53 -8.63 0.77 14.62
CA GLY A 53 -9.99 0.64 15.14
C GLY A 53 -10.87 -0.41 14.46
N ASP A 54 -10.44 -1.01 13.35
CA ASP A 54 -11.18 -2.10 12.70
C ASP A 54 -10.92 -3.44 13.40
N LYS A 55 -11.89 -3.88 14.21
CA LYS A 55 -11.84 -5.16 14.95
C LYS A 55 -12.10 -6.39 14.05
N ASN A 56 -12.69 -6.20 12.88
CA ASN A 56 -13.07 -7.30 11.98
C ASN A 56 -11.93 -7.72 11.07
N HIS A 57 -11.02 -6.80 10.77
CA HIS A 57 -9.89 -6.99 9.85
C HIS A 57 -8.54 -6.87 10.57
N SER A 58 -8.38 -7.66 11.64
CA SER A 58 -7.11 -7.76 12.36
C SER A 58 -5.99 -8.36 11.50
N VAL A 59 -4.75 -8.17 11.91
CA VAL A 59 -3.54 -8.57 11.14
C VAL A 59 -3.51 -10.05 10.77
N ASP A 60 -4.08 -10.91 11.61
CA ASP A 60 -4.17 -12.34 11.38
C ASP A 60 -5.26 -12.75 10.38
N LYS A 61 -6.24 -11.87 10.11
CA LYS A 61 -7.37 -12.12 9.21
C LYS A 61 -7.20 -11.56 7.81
N ILE A 62 -6.38 -10.53 7.64
CA ILE A 62 -6.12 -9.89 6.34
C ILE A 62 -4.92 -10.51 5.65
N TYR A 63 -4.89 -10.40 4.31
CA TYR A 63 -3.69 -10.76 3.55
C TYR A 63 -2.58 -9.76 3.79
N LYS A 64 -1.40 -10.23 4.24
CA LYS A 64 -0.18 -9.41 4.33
C LYS A 64 0.73 -9.72 3.15
N ILE A 65 1.10 -8.69 2.42
CA ILE A 65 2.03 -8.79 1.30
C ILE A 65 3.45 -8.77 1.88
N VAL A 66 4.29 -9.69 1.44
CA VAL A 66 5.71 -9.74 1.80
C VAL A 66 6.52 -9.84 0.51
N SER A 67 7.42 -8.91 0.30
CA SER A 67 8.26 -8.86 -0.89
C SER A 67 9.75 -8.81 -0.55
N THR A 68 10.53 -9.51 -1.34
CA THR A 68 12.00 -9.47 -1.29
C THR A 68 12.53 -9.72 -2.70
N ASN A 69 13.77 -9.37 -2.96
CA ASN A 69 14.38 -9.59 -4.26
C ASN A 69 15.16 -10.92 -4.39
N ASN A 70 15.19 -11.75 -3.35
CA ASN A 70 15.86 -13.06 -3.43
C ASN A 70 15.18 -14.17 -2.61
N ARG A 71 15.47 -15.43 -3.00
CA ARG A 71 14.84 -16.63 -2.42
C ARG A 71 15.27 -16.91 -0.99
N SER A 72 16.52 -16.64 -0.62
CA SER A 72 17.03 -16.90 0.73
C SER A 72 16.37 -15.98 1.75
N THR A 73 16.30 -14.68 1.44
CA THR A 73 15.58 -13.69 2.26
C THR A 73 14.10 -14.02 2.38
N MET A 74 13.47 -14.49 1.29
CA MET A 74 12.06 -14.89 1.32
C MET A 74 11.79 -16.07 2.26
N LYS A 75 12.71 -17.06 2.35
CA LYS A 75 12.56 -18.17 3.30
C LYS A 75 12.54 -17.68 4.75
N ILE A 76 13.40 -16.72 5.07
CA ILE A 76 13.47 -16.12 6.42
C ILE A 76 12.21 -15.27 6.66
N ALA A 77 11.84 -14.41 5.70
CA ALA A 77 10.64 -13.60 5.77
C ALA A 77 9.37 -14.43 6.01
N LYS A 78 9.22 -15.56 5.31
CA LYS A 78 8.12 -16.50 5.55
C LYS A 78 8.01 -16.93 6.99
N LYS A 79 9.12 -17.34 7.60
CA LYS A 79 9.13 -17.78 9.01
C LYS A 79 8.70 -16.65 9.95
N VAL A 80 9.24 -15.44 9.77
CA VAL A 80 8.94 -14.30 10.63
C VAL A 80 7.49 -13.87 10.47
N TYR A 81 7.04 -13.63 9.25
CA TYR A 81 5.67 -13.12 8.99
C TYR A 81 4.57 -14.17 9.24
N SER A 82 4.90 -15.47 9.18
CA SER A 82 3.95 -16.53 9.57
C SER A 82 3.59 -16.50 11.06
N CYS A 83 4.42 -15.89 11.91
CA CYS A 83 4.08 -15.65 13.32
C CYS A 83 3.07 -14.49 13.50
N ILE A 84 2.92 -13.63 12.50
CA ILE A 84 2.10 -12.42 12.55
C ILE A 84 0.77 -12.63 11.83
N SER A 85 0.78 -13.25 10.65
CA SER A 85 -0.41 -13.47 9.82
C SER A 85 -0.42 -14.87 9.23
N LYS A 86 -1.62 -15.47 9.20
CA LYS A 86 -1.88 -16.75 8.53
C LYS A 86 -2.09 -16.59 7.01
N LYS A 87 -2.38 -15.37 6.54
CA LYS A 87 -2.67 -15.07 5.13
C LYS A 87 -1.54 -14.25 4.53
N LEU A 88 -0.55 -14.92 3.95
CA LEU A 88 0.61 -14.28 3.34
C LEU A 88 0.58 -14.41 1.82
N ILE A 89 0.86 -13.31 1.13
CA ILE A 89 1.10 -13.27 -0.31
C ILE A 89 2.54 -12.84 -0.53
N PHE A 90 3.25 -13.52 -1.43
CA PHE A 90 4.67 -13.30 -1.67
C PHE A 90 4.91 -12.82 -3.10
N THR A 91 5.78 -11.84 -3.27
CA THR A 91 6.34 -11.45 -4.57
C THR A 91 7.84 -11.24 -4.46
N PHE A 92 8.56 -11.50 -5.54
CA PHE A 92 9.99 -11.21 -5.66
C PHE A 92 10.28 -9.83 -6.27
N ASN A 93 9.24 -9.04 -6.49
CA ASN A 93 9.34 -7.68 -6.97
C ASN A 93 8.84 -6.69 -5.91
N ILE A 94 9.78 -6.00 -5.28
CA ILE A 94 9.46 -5.03 -4.22
C ILE A 94 8.60 -3.89 -4.76
N LYS A 95 8.84 -3.43 -6.00
CA LYS A 95 8.06 -2.34 -6.62
C LYS A 95 6.59 -2.71 -6.83
N GLU A 96 6.30 -3.99 -7.10
CA GLU A 96 4.91 -4.44 -7.20
C GLU A 96 4.17 -4.32 -5.86
N ALA A 97 4.81 -4.68 -4.76
CA ALA A 97 4.24 -4.57 -3.42
C ALA A 97 4.05 -3.09 -2.99
N GLU A 98 5.03 -2.23 -3.30
CA GLU A 98 4.94 -0.78 -3.11
C GLU A 98 3.79 -0.19 -3.93
N SER A 99 3.68 -0.57 -5.21
CA SER A 99 2.61 -0.12 -6.12
C SER A 99 1.23 -0.54 -5.63
N ALA A 100 1.08 -1.81 -5.22
CA ALA A 100 -0.18 -2.35 -4.74
C ALA A 100 -0.73 -1.53 -3.56
N LYS A 101 0.15 -1.19 -2.60
CA LYS A 101 -0.24 -0.38 -1.44
C LYS A 101 -0.75 1.01 -1.84
N VAL A 102 -0.07 1.69 -2.72
CA VAL A 102 -0.45 3.04 -3.18
C VAL A 102 -1.77 2.99 -3.96
N ILE A 103 -1.93 2.01 -4.86
CA ILE A 103 -3.13 1.85 -5.69
C ILE A 103 -4.38 1.57 -4.85
N GLU A 104 -4.29 0.76 -3.79
CA GLU A 104 -5.41 0.48 -2.88
C GLU A 104 -6.02 1.77 -2.30
N ASN A 105 -5.18 2.70 -1.89
CA ASN A 105 -5.61 3.96 -1.29
C ASN A 105 -6.10 4.96 -2.35
N ILE A 106 -5.43 5.04 -3.50
CA ILE A 106 -5.86 5.88 -4.62
C ILE A 106 -7.24 5.47 -5.12
N GLN A 107 -7.49 4.18 -5.29
CA GLN A 107 -8.80 3.68 -5.72
C GLN A 107 -9.91 4.12 -4.76
N ARG A 108 -9.66 4.05 -3.46
CA ARG A 108 -10.63 4.48 -2.44
C ARG A 108 -10.86 5.99 -2.50
N ASP A 109 -9.82 6.79 -2.58
CA ASP A 109 -9.87 8.25 -2.67
C ASP A 109 -10.69 8.71 -3.88
N LEU A 110 -10.36 8.19 -5.06
CA LEU A 110 -11.06 8.53 -6.31
C LEU A 110 -12.54 8.13 -6.27
N ASN A 111 -12.88 6.98 -5.70
CA ASN A 111 -14.27 6.54 -5.60
C ASN A 111 -15.07 7.39 -4.62
N ILE A 112 -14.48 7.83 -3.50
CA ILE A 112 -15.13 8.78 -2.59
C ILE A 112 -15.32 10.13 -3.27
N GLY A 113 -14.31 10.65 -3.98
CA GLY A 113 -14.39 11.87 -4.78
C GLY A 113 -15.49 11.80 -5.82
N LEU A 114 -15.59 10.70 -6.57
CA LEU A 114 -16.67 10.47 -7.53
C LEU A 114 -18.05 10.52 -6.86
N MET A 115 -18.22 9.88 -5.69
CA MET A 115 -19.50 9.91 -4.98
C MET A 115 -19.85 11.32 -4.50
N ASN A 116 -18.86 12.12 -4.11
CA ASN A 116 -19.09 13.52 -3.74
C ASN A 116 -19.63 14.34 -4.94
N GLU A 117 -19.07 14.17 -6.13
CA GLU A 117 -19.52 14.86 -7.33
C GLU A 117 -20.94 14.41 -7.76
N ILE A 118 -21.20 13.10 -7.74
CA ILE A 118 -22.54 12.55 -8.01
C ILE A 118 -23.56 13.07 -7.00
N TYR A 119 -23.20 13.17 -5.72
CA TYR A 119 -24.06 13.75 -4.69
C TYR A 119 -24.44 15.20 -5.01
N LYS A 120 -23.47 16.04 -5.43
CA LYS A 120 -23.73 17.44 -5.81
C LYS A 120 -24.66 17.53 -7.02
N VAL A 121 -24.46 16.68 -8.03
CA VAL A 121 -25.32 16.62 -9.23
C VAL A 121 -26.77 16.25 -8.83
N CYS A 122 -26.92 15.19 -8.04
CA CYS A 122 -28.23 14.77 -7.56
C CYS A 122 -28.94 15.89 -6.78
N HIS A 123 -28.21 16.56 -5.88
CA HIS A 123 -28.75 17.67 -5.10
C HIS A 123 -29.22 18.83 -5.98
N LYS A 124 -28.42 19.26 -6.96
CA LYS A 124 -28.81 20.32 -7.92
C LYS A 124 -30.02 19.96 -8.78
N SER A 125 -30.22 18.67 -9.06
CA SER A 125 -31.30 18.15 -9.89
C SER A 125 -32.53 17.71 -9.10
N SER A 126 -32.56 17.97 -7.79
CA SER A 126 -33.63 17.51 -6.89
C SER A 126 -33.85 15.99 -6.92
N ILE A 127 -32.80 15.22 -7.20
CA ILE A 127 -32.81 13.76 -7.21
C ILE A 127 -32.35 13.22 -5.84
N ASN A 128 -33.04 12.22 -5.31
CA ASN A 128 -32.64 11.61 -4.05
C ASN A 128 -31.43 10.69 -4.24
N PHE A 129 -30.25 11.16 -3.83
CA PHE A 129 -28.99 10.44 -3.95
C PHE A 129 -29.05 9.03 -3.32
N LYS A 130 -29.66 8.87 -2.13
CA LYS A 130 -29.73 7.55 -1.47
C LYS A 130 -30.52 6.54 -2.31
N ASN A 131 -31.61 6.98 -2.96
CA ASN A 131 -32.36 6.14 -3.86
C ASN A 131 -31.57 5.77 -5.12
N VAL A 132 -30.83 6.72 -5.69
CA VAL A 132 -29.95 6.46 -6.84
C VAL A 132 -28.94 5.37 -6.50
N ILE A 133 -28.24 5.48 -5.37
CA ILE A 133 -27.26 4.47 -4.94
C ILE A 133 -27.92 3.13 -4.63
N LYS A 134 -29.11 3.13 -4.03
CA LYS A 134 -29.88 1.90 -3.78
C LYS A 134 -30.21 1.18 -5.10
N LEU A 135 -30.69 1.91 -6.11
CA LEU A 135 -31.00 1.34 -7.41
C LEU A 135 -29.73 0.87 -8.16
N ALA A 136 -28.68 1.70 -8.20
CA ALA A 136 -27.42 1.33 -8.83
C ALA A 136 -26.79 0.08 -8.19
N SER A 137 -26.96 -0.08 -6.87
CA SER A 137 -26.43 -1.21 -6.10
C SER A 137 -27.10 -2.54 -6.40
N THR A 138 -28.18 -2.57 -7.18
CA THR A 138 -28.81 -3.81 -7.68
C THR A 138 -27.98 -4.47 -8.76
N LYS A 139 -27.08 -3.72 -9.40
CA LYS A 139 -26.16 -4.28 -10.38
C LYS A 139 -25.02 -5.01 -9.68
N TRP A 140 -24.78 -6.25 -10.04
CA TRP A 140 -23.84 -7.15 -9.35
C TRP A 140 -22.38 -6.65 -9.26
N ASN A 141 -21.94 -5.83 -10.22
CA ASN A 141 -20.59 -5.27 -10.26
C ASN A 141 -20.49 -3.80 -9.85
N PHE A 142 -21.54 -3.23 -9.23
CA PHE A 142 -21.50 -1.87 -8.73
C PHE A 142 -20.71 -1.81 -7.40
N LEU A 143 -19.68 -1.00 -7.37
CA LEU A 143 -18.87 -0.77 -6.17
C LEU A 143 -19.53 0.31 -5.29
N LYS A 144 -19.94 -0.07 -4.09
CA LYS A 144 -20.58 0.84 -3.14
C LYS A 144 -19.57 1.70 -2.42
N PHE A 145 -19.62 2.99 -2.69
CA PHE A 145 -18.94 4.02 -1.92
C PHE A 145 -19.95 5.07 -1.47
N ASN A 146 -19.62 5.81 -0.41
CA ASN A 146 -20.43 6.90 0.09
C ASN A 146 -19.68 8.23 -0.07
N PRO A 147 -20.42 9.35 -0.26
CA PRO A 147 -19.84 10.68 -0.18
C PRO A 147 -19.25 10.93 1.21
N GLY A 148 -18.19 11.69 1.26
CA GLY A 148 -17.57 12.05 2.53
C GLY A 148 -16.26 12.78 2.33
N LEU A 149 -15.67 13.20 3.42
CA LEU A 149 -14.32 13.73 3.42
C LEU A 149 -13.34 12.54 3.44
N VAL A 150 -12.34 12.65 2.58
CA VAL A 150 -11.20 11.74 2.62
C VAL A 150 -10.35 12.16 3.81
N GLY A 151 -10.54 11.46 4.93
CA GLY A 151 -9.85 11.74 6.19
C GLY A 151 -8.70 10.77 6.46
N GLY A 152 -7.98 11.03 7.55
CA GLY A 152 -6.84 10.24 7.97
C GLY A 152 -5.52 10.68 7.36
N HIS A 153 -4.45 9.96 7.71
CA HIS A 153 -3.08 10.32 7.35
C HIS A 153 -2.67 9.85 5.95
N CYS A 154 -3.22 8.72 5.48
CA CYS A 154 -2.73 8.03 4.28
C CYS A 154 -3.50 8.41 3.01
N LEU A 155 -4.85 8.38 3.06
CA LEU A 155 -5.69 8.58 1.88
C LEU A 155 -5.44 9.91 1.15
N PRO A 156 -5.32 11.07 1.82
CA PRO A 156 -5.06 12.33 1.12
C PRO A 156 -3.61 12.49 0.63
N VAL A 157 -2.69 11.62 1.03
CA VAL A 157 -1.25 11.74 0.72
C VAL A 157 -0.81 10.74 -0.36
N ASP A 158 -1.27 9.50 -0.30
CA ASP A 158 -0.82 8.42 -1.19
C ASP A 158 -1.05 8.71 -2.70
N PRO A 159 -2.12 9.41 -3.15
CA PRO A 159 -2.27 9.81 -4.54
C PRO A 159 -1.10 10.64 -5.07
N TYR A 160 -0.52 11.49 -4.22
CA TYR A 160 0.63 12.31 -4.60
C TYR A 160 1.90 11.48 -4.78
N TYR A 161 2.05 10.35 -4.11
CA TYR A 161 3.18 9.44 -4.32
C TYR A 161 3.19 8.89 -5.74
N LEU A 162 2.04 8.46 -6.26
CA LEU A 162 1.96 7.96 -7.63
C LEU A 162 2.14 9.09 -8.65
N SER A 163 1.53 10.26 -8.42
CA SER A 163 1.70 11.43 -9.29
C SER A 163 3.17 11.88 -9.34
N TYR A 164 3.87 11.90 -8.22
CA TYR A 164 5.29 12.19 -8.17
C TYR A 164 6.11 11.16 -8.96
N TYR A 165 5.81 9.88 -8.77
CA TYR A 165 6.47 8.80 -9.48
C TYR A 165 6.23 8.88 -10.99
N ALA A 166 5.01 9.12 -11.43
CA ALA A 166 4.66 9.30 -12.84
C ALA A 166 5.45 10.46 -13.48
N LYS A 167 5.49 11.62 -12.84
CA LYS A 167 6.31 12.76 -13.30
C LYS A 167 7.80 12.40 -13.42
N LYS A 168 8.33 11.63 -12.46
CA LYS A 168 9.73 11.17 -12.51
C LYS A 168 9.99 10.23 -13.69
N MET A 169 8.98 9.48 -14.10
CA MET A 169 9.03 8.59 -15.27
C MET A 169 8.69 9.32 -16.59
N LYS A 170 8.48 10.64 -16.53
CA LYS A 170 8.10 11.49 -17.69
C LYS A 170 6.75 11.12 -18.31
N PHE A 171 5.84 10.62 -17.48
CA PHE A 171 4.45 10.32 -17.83
C PHE A 171 3.56 11.55 -17.65
#